data_2657bd06c28e83b70a0d015ceb32d77b
#
_entry.id   2657bd06c28e83b70a0d015ceb32d77b
#
_cell.length_a   1.000
_cell.length_b   1.000
_cell.length_c   1.000
_cell.angle_alpha   90.00
_cell.angle_beta   90.00
_cell.angle_gamma   90.00
#
_symmetry.space_group_name_H-M   'P 1'
#
loop_
_entity.id
_entity.type
_entity.pdbx_description
1 polymer ?
#
loop_
_entity_poly.entity_id
_entity_poly.type
_entity_poly.pdbx_seq_one_letter_code
_entity_poly.pdbx_strand_id
1 'polypeptide(L)'
;MTDEWLERVLPVMDVQHGRVVHALRGNREQYRSVQQLGLQSDKLQCVAEWYARNYGFRHFYVADLDALRTSKPSHVVGLETPKIGGTFYLDAGWSIESLANCDFETRPDHEVIPVIATEALSCLEELEGLHEVAPPGSVLSVDLKQGHLCSPQLKLTEPLKLVEFAYRVGFRHFL
;
A
#
# COMPACT_ATOMS: atom_id res chain seq x y z
N MET A 1 28.28 -9.90 -0.60
CA MET A 1 27.54 -9.78 -1.86
C MET A 1 26.14 -9.38 -1.46
N THR A 2 25.76 -8.13 -1.70
CA THR A 2 24.36 -7.70 -1.56
C THR A 2 23.60 -8.37 -2.69
N ASP A 3 22.62 -9.20 -2.36
CA ASP A 3 21.80 -9.88 -3.37
C ASP A 3 20.99 -8.80 -4.11
N GLU A 4 21.43 -8.40 -5.30
CA GLU A 4 20.78 -7.39 -6.16
C GLU A 4 19.27 -7.65 -6.38
N TRP A 5 18.83 -8.89 -6.21
CA TRP A 5 17.42 -9.26 -6.35
C TRP A 5 16.55 -8.75 -5.19
N LEU A 6 17.12 -8.58 -3.99
CA LEU A 6 16.38 -8.05 -2.82
C LEU A 6 15.86 -6.62 -3.05
N GLU A 7 16.60 -5.83 -3.84
CA GLU A 7 16.19 -4.47 -4.21
C GLU A 7 15.04 -4.45 -5.23
N ARG A 8 14.77 -5.60 -5.87
CA ARG A 8 13.74 -5.74 -6.91
C ARG A 8 12.49 -6.49 -6.43
N VAL A 9 12.50 -6.96 -5.19
CA VAL A 9 11.38 -7.70 -4.60
C VAL A 9 10.80 -6.91 -3.45
N LEU A 10 9.51 -6.64 -3.52
CA LEU A 10 8.76 -5.95 -2.49
C LEU A 10 7.83 -6.97 -1.81
N PRO A 11 8.14 -7.43 -0.59
CA PRO A 11 7.22 -8.29 0.15
C PRO A 11 5.90 -7.58 0.41
N VAL A 12 4.80 -8.26 0.11
CA VAL A 12 3.44 -7.77 0.33
C VAL A 12 2.89 -8.36 1.62
N MET A 13 2.31 -7.51 2.45
CA MET A 13 1.64 -7.88 3.69
C MET A 13 0.21 -7.34 3.69
N ASP A 14 -0.76 -8.24 3.48
CA ASP A 14 -2.17 -7.92 3.63
C ASP A 14 -2.56 -7.93 5.10
N VAL A 15 -3.15 -6.85 5.58
CA VAL A 15 -3.59 -6.70 6.98
C VAL A 15 -5.10 -6.69 7.03
N GLN A 16 -5.67 -7.59 7.83
CA GLN A 16 -7.10 -7.68 8.10
C GLN A 16 -7.32 -7.87 9.61
N HIS A 17 -8.22 -7.08 10.20
CA HIS A 17 -8.48 -7.06 11.64
C HIS A 17 -7.20 -6.88 12.49
N GLY A 18 -6.28 -6.02 12.00
CA GLY A 18 -5.02 -5.71 12.65
C GLY A 18 -3.98 -6.85 12.59
N ARG A 19 -4.16 -7.85 11.74
CA ARG A 19 -3.30 -9.02 11.60
C ARG A 19 -2.86 -9.23 10.17
N VAL A 20 -1.62 -9.65 9.97
CA VAL A 20 -1.14 -10.06 8.65
C VAL A 20 -1.79 -11.39 8.28
N VAL A 21 -2.39 -11.42 7.10
CA VAL A 21 -3.12 -12.56 6.58
C VAL A 21 -2.53 -13.05 5.26
N HIS A 22 -2.78 -14.31 4.95
CA HIS A 22 -2.45 -14.89 3.65
C HIS A 22 -3.65 -14.74 2.71
N ALA A 23 -3.49 -13.88 1.72
CA ALA A 23 -4.51 -13.66 0.70
C ALA A 23 -4.75 -14.92 -0.14
N LEU A 24 -6.00 -15.28 -0.33
CA LEU A 24 -6.39 -16.43 -1.13
C LEU A 24 -7.36 -16.02 -2.24
N ARG A 25 -6.82 -15.75 -3.44
CA ARG A 25 -7.58 -15.51 -4.68
C ARG A 25 -8.69 -14.44 -4.55
N GLY A 26 -8.49 -13.43 -3.70
CA GLY A 26 -9.48 -12.37 -3.46
C GLY A 26 -10.67 -12.77 -2.56
N ASN A 27 -10.74 -14.01 -2.10
CA ASN A 27 -11.80 -14.47 -1.18
C ASN A 27 -11.43 -14.13 0.27
N ARG A 28 -11.74 -12.91 0.69
CA ARG A 28 -11.37 -12.36 2.01
C ARG A 28 -11.91 -13.15 3.20
N GLU A 29 -13.01 -13.89 3.04
CA GLU A 29 -13.59 -14.75 4.09
C GLU A 29 -12.74 -15.99 4.37
N GLN A 30 -11.90 -16.38 3.41
CA GLN A 30 -11.01 -17.54 3.53
C GLN A 30 -9.58 -17.14 3.91
N TYR A 31 -9.31 -15.87 4.15
CA TYR A 31 -7.99 -15.42 4.54
C TYR A 31 -7.66 -15.96 5.93
N ARG A 32 -6.45 -16.46 6.06
CA ARG A 32 -5.94 -17.02 7.31
C ARG A 32 -4.80 -16.18 7.82
N SER A 33 -4.72 -16.03 9.15
CA SER A 33 -3.54 -15.42 9.77
C SER A 33 -2.27 -16.19 9.36
N VAL A 34 -1.21 -15.44 9.05
CA VAL A 34 0.11 -16.05 8.72
C VAL A 34 0.67 -16.88 9.87
N GLN A 35 0.22 -16.67 11.10
CA GLN A 35 0.56 -17.53 12.24
C GLN A 35 0.07 -18.96 12.04
N GLN A 36 -1.08 -19.15 11.40
CA GLN A 36 -1.59 -20.49 11.06
C GLN A 36 -0.75 -21.19 9.97
N LEU A 37 0.10 -20.44 9.28
CA LEU A 37 1.03 -20.95 8.27
C LEU A 37 2.45 -21.19 8.82
N GLY A 38 2.62 -21.08 10.12
CA GLY A 38 3.88 -21.40 10.80
C GLY A 38 4.73 -20.21 11.24
N LEU A 39 4.30 -18.96 11.02
CA LEU A 39 4.97 -17.81 11.62
C LEU A 39 4.66 -17.74 13.12
N GLN A 40 5.59 -17.23 13.92
CA GLN A 40 5.42 -17.11 15.36
C GLN A 40 4.38 -16.04 15.75
N SER A 41 4.14 -15.06 14.89
CA SER A 41 3.21 -13.96 15.12
C SER A 41 2.60 -13.49 13.80
N ASP A 42 1.40 -12.93 13.87
CA ASP A 42 0.70 -12.26 12.75
C ASP A 42 0.63 -10.74 12.92
N LYS A 43 1.32 -10.18 13.90
CA LYS A 43 1.45 -8.72 14.02
C LYS A 43 2.35 -8.18 12.94
N LEU A 44 1.95 -7.10 12.29
CA LEU A 44 2.69 -6.47 11.18
C LEU A 44 4.17 -6.27 11.52
N GLN A 45 4.46 -5.69 12.68
CA GLN A 45 5.82 -5.48 13.17
C GLN A 45 6.64 -6.79 13.20
N CYS A 46 6.07 -7.85 13.77
CA CYS A 46 6.78 -9.13 13.92
C CYS A 46 7.04 -9.79 12.56
N VAL A 47 6.09 -9.69 11.63
CA VAL A 47 6.23 -10.25 10.28
C VAL A 47 7.28 -9.46 9.48
N ALA A 48 7.25 -8.13 9.53
CA ALA A 48 8.25 -7.29 8.89
C ALA A 48 9.67 -7.54 9.46
N GLU A 49 9.79 -7.63 10.79
CA GLU A 49 11.05 -7.99 11.44
C GLU A 49 11.55 -9.38 11.03
N TRP A 50 10.64 -10.34 10.87
CA TRP A 50 10.99 -11.66 10.42
C TRP A 50 11.57 -11.65 8.99
N TYR A 51 10.94 -10.93 8.06
CA TYR A 51 11.44 -10.72 6.71
C TYR A 51 12.80 -10.01 6.68
N ALA A 52 12.93 -8.95 7.50
CA ALA A 52 14.19 -8.22 7.57
C ALA A 52 15.35 -9.06 8.11
N ARG A 53 15.11 -9.86 9.16
CA ARG A 53 16.15 -10.69 9.78
C ARG A 53 16.54 -11.91 8.94
N ASN A 54 15.57 -12.55 8.27
CA ASN A 54 15.83 -13.79 7.55
C ASN A 54 16.28 -13.56 6.11
N TYR A 55 15.86 -12.45 5.49
CA TYR A 55 16.11 -12.18 4.07
C TYR A 55 16.73 -10.81 3.79
N GLY A 56 16.83 -9.93 4.77
CA GLY A 56 17.42 -8.60 4.60
C GLY A 56 16.49 -7.54 3.98
N PHE A 57 15.21 -7.81 3.81
CA PHE A 57 14.27 -6.85 3.25
C PHE A 57 14.16 -5.57 4.08
N ARG A 58 14.08 -4.42 3.38
CA ARG A 58 13.91 -3.08 3.98
C ARG A 58 12.74 -2.30 3.38
N HIS A 59 12.14 -2.81 2.33
CA HIS A 59 11.00 -2.20 1.65
C HIS A 59 9.82 -3.17 1.70
N PHE A 60 8.65 -2.68 2.08
CA PHE A 60 7.47 -3.50 2.30
C PHE A 60 6.24 -2.83 1.72
N TYR A 61 5.38 -3.59 1.06
CA TYR A 61 4.04 -3.14 0.71
C TYR A 61 3.06 -3.65 1.74
N VAL A 62 2.22 -2.74 2.26
CA VAL A 62 1.21 -3.06 3.27
C VAL A 62 -0.15 -2.65 2.73
N ALA A 63 -1.04 -3.62 2.52
CA ALA A 63 -2.42 -3.37 2.17
C ALA A 63 -3.31 -3.48 3.40
N ASP A 64 -3.96 -2.38 3.78
CA ASP A 64 -4.95 -2.34 4.84
C ASP A 64 -6.34 -2.72 4.29
N LEU A 65 -6.66 -4.00 4.35
CA LEU A 65 -7.89 -4.53 3.77
C LEU A 65 -9.17 -4.04 4.46
N ASP A 66 -9.07 -3.61 5.71
CA ASP A 66 -10.21 -3.06 6.44
C ASP A 66 -10.48 -1.62 5.99
N ALA A 67 -9.43 -0.80 5.83
CA ALA A 67 -9.54 0.55 5.30
C ALA A 67 -10.03 0.54 3.85
N LEU A 68 -9.47 -0.30 2.99
CA LEU A 68 -9.89 -0.49 1.59
C LEU A 68 -11.38 -0.84 1.45
N ARG A 69 -11.95 -1.54 2.44
CA ARG A 69 -13.38 -1.89 2.44
C ARG A 69 -14.28 -0.77 2.93
N THR A 70 -13.84 0.02 3.88
CA THR A 70 -14.66 0.99 4.60
C THR A 70 -14.44 2.42 4.14
N SER A 71 -13.40 2.68 3.35
CA SER A 71 -12.88 4.02 2.99
C SER A 71 -12.62 4.88 4.23
N LYS A 72 -12.31 4.24 5.36
CA LYS A 72 -11.95 4.91 6.61
C LYS A 72 -10.57 4.42 7.03
N PRO A 73 -9.70 5.34 7.50
CA PRO A 73 -8.41 4.96 8.06
C PRO A 73 -8.64 3.89 9.12
N SER A 74 -7.95 2.77 8.99
CA SER A 74 -7.99 1.74 10.00
C SER A 74 -6.89 1.96 11.02
N HIS A 75 -6.84 1.05 11.99
CA HIS A 75 -5.81 1.03 13.03
C HIS A 75 -4.38 0.82 12.50
N VAL A 76 -4.20 0.52 11.19
CA VAL A 76 -2.87 0.36 10.59
C VAL A 76 -2.14 1.70 10.49
N VAL A 77 -2.87 2.79 10.28
CA VAL A 77 -2.31 4.16 10.23
C VAL A 77 -1.76 4.62 11.60
N GLY A 78 -2.22 4.01 12.69
CA GLY A 78 -1.71 4.24 14.06
C GLY A 78 -0.95 3.04 14.62
N LEU A 79 -0.66 2.02 13.80
CA LEU A 79 0.14 0.90 14.26
C LEU A 79 1.54 1.39 14.63
N GLU A 80 1.99 0.89 15.78
CA GLU A 80 3.41 0.91 16.12
C GLU A 80 4.21 0.44 14.92
N THR A 81 4.68 1.40 14.13
CA THR A 81 5.49 1.13 12.95
C THR A 81 6.65 0.23 13.36
N PRO A 82 7.00 -0.76 12.55
CA PRO A 82 8.04 -1.69 12.91
C PRO A 82 9.30 -0.95 13.33
N LYS A 83 9.90 -1.34 14.47
CA LYS A 83 11.16 -0.74 14.99
C LYS A 83 12.37 -1.08 14.11
N ILE A 84 12.14 -1.74 12.98
CA ILE A 84 13.13 -1.96 11.94
C ILE A 84 13.14 -0.75 11.01
N GLY A 85 14.32 -0.24 10.70
CA GLY A 85 14.47 0.75 9.64
C GLY A 85 13.98 0.19 8.30
N GLY A 86 13.34 1.05 7.49
CA GLY A 86 12.86 0.67 6.17
C GLY A 86 11.72 1.56 5.67
N THR A 87 11.31 1.30 4.42
CA THR A 87 10.21 2.00 3.76
C THR A 87 8.97 1.10 3.72
N PHE A 88 7.84 1.65 4.16
CA PHE A 88 6.54 0.98 4.14
C PHE A 88 5.61 1.70 3.17
N TYR A 89 5.33 1.07 2.05
CA TYR A 89 4.34 1.52 1.07
C TYR A 89 2.95 1.11 1.56
N LEU A 90 2.17 2.07 2.05
CA LEU A 90 0.89 1.80 2.71
C LEU A 90 -0.29 2.13 1.78
N ASP A 91 -1.01 1.09 1.38
CA ASP A 91 -2.29 1.18 0.70
C ASP A 91 -3.43 1.02 1.71
N ALA A 92 -4.12 2.11 1.98
CA ALA A 92 -5.21 2.18 2.95
C ALA A 92 -6.49 2.79 2.36
N GLY A 93 -6.65 2.76 1.03
CA GLY A 93 -7.83 3.32 0.36
C GLY A 93 -7.98 4.82 0.65
N TRP A 94 -6.93 5.57 0.44
CA TRP A 94 -6.85 6.99 0.77
C TRP A 94 -7.90 7.84 0.06
N SER A 95 -8.63 8.65 0.84
CA SER A 95 -9.39 9.81 0.37
C SER A 95 -8.57 11.08 0.62
N ILE A 96 -8.95 12.19 -0.03
CA ILE A 96 -8.32 13.50 0.22
C ILE A 96 -8.35 13.85 1.72
N GLU A 97 -9.49 13.65 2.38
CA GLU A 97 -9.66 13.94 3.80
C GLU A 97 -8.76 13.05 4.68
N SER A 98 -8.74 11.73 4.44
CA SER A 98 -7.93 10.81 5.24
C SER A 98 -6.44 11.03 5.04
N LEU A 99 -6.02 11.35 3.80
CA LEU A 99 -4.63 11.62 3.47
C LEU A 99 -4.15 12.93 4.09
N ALA A 100 -4.96 14.00 4.01
CA ALA A 100 -4.66 15.31 4.59
C ALA A 100 -4.55 15.30 6.12
N ASN A 101 -5.30 14.40 6.79
CA ASN A 101 -5.30 14.28 8.25
C ASN A 101 -4.35 13.18 8.78
N CYS A 102 -3.65 12.48 7.90
CA CYS A 102 -2.70 11.45 8.31
C CYS A 102 -1.33 12.06 8.61
N ASP A 103 -0.83 11.75 9.80
CA ASP A 103 0.56 12.09 10.16
C ASP A 103 1.46 10.94 9.70
N PHE A 104 2.14 11.13 8.56
CA PHE A 104 3.11 10.18 8.03
C PHE A 104 4.43 10.33 8.79
N GLU A 105 4.60 9.49 9.81
CA GLU A 105 5.81 9.49 10.62
C GLU A 105 7.04 9.18 9.76
N THR A 106 7.93 10.15 9.67
CA THR A 106 9.23 9.99 9.00
C THR A 106 10.34 10.11 10.02
N ARG A 107 11.14 9.06 10.15
CA ARG A 107 12.36 9.02 10.99
C ARG A 107 13.55 8.74 10.07
N PRO A 108 14.78 9.02 10.51
CA PRO A 108 15.97 8.84 9.66
C PRO A 108 16.13 7.43 9.04
N ASP A 109 15.56 6.42 9.68
CA ASP A 109 15.65 5.03 9.29
C ASP A 109 14.30 4.39 8.97
N HIS A 110 13.19 5.16 9.03
CA HIS A 110 11.83 4.66 8.84
C HIS A 110 10.97 5.67 8.10
N GLU A 111 10.31 5.22 7.06
CA GLU A 111 9.47 6.04 6.20
C GLU A 111 8.17 5.29 5.85
N VAL A 112 7.05 5.98 5.96
CA VAL A 112 5.76 5.50 5.46
C VAL A 112 5.37 6.32 4.23
N ILE A 113 5.20 5.66 3.10
CA ILE A 113 4.82 6.26 1.83
C ILE A 113 3.39 5.81 1.48
N PRO A 114 2.42 6.72 1.32
CA PRO A 114 1.09 6.34 0.92
C PRO A 114 1.07 5.84 -0.53
N VAL A 115 0.34 4.74 -0.74
CA VAL A 115 -0.03 4.22 -2.06
C VAL A 115 -1.48 4.59 -2.33
N ILE A 116 -1.69 5.37 -3.37
CA ILE A 116 -3.00 5.81 -3.82
C ILE A 116 -3.48 4.83 -4.88
N ALA A 117 -4.52 4.04 -4.55
CA ALA A 117 -5.05 3.03 -5.44
C ALA A 117 -6.08 3.63 -6.41
N THR A 118 -5.85 3.41 -7.70
CA THR A 118 -6.75 3.93 -8.75
C THR A 118 -8.14 3.28 -8.74
N GLU A 119 -8.28 2.09 -8.16
CA GLU A 119 -9.58 1.41 -8.01
C GLU A 119 -10.54 2.16 -7.06
N ALA A 120 -10.00 3.00 -6.14
CA ALA A 120 -10.79 3.79 -5.21
C ALA A 120 -11.30 5.12 -5.79
N LEU A 121 -10.79 5.54 -6.96
CA LEU A 121 -11.14 6.83 -7.56
C LEU A 121 -12.53 6.81 -8.20
N SER A 122 -13.30 7.86 -7.97
CA SER A 122 -14.61 8.09 -8.60
C SER A 122 -14.49 8.88 -9.91
N CYS A 123 -13.49 9.76 -10.01
CA CYS A 123 -13.19 10.54 -11.22
C CYS A 123 -11.69 10.90 -11.27
N LEU A 124 -11.22 11.38 -12.43
CA LEU A 124 -9.81 11.75 -12.61
C LEU A 124 -9.41 12.99 -11.82
N GLU A 125 -10.34 13.90 -11.63
CA GLU A 125 -10.12 15.17 -10.92
C GLU A 125 -9.75 14.93 -9.44
N GLU A 126 -10.14 13.79 -8.86
CA GLU A 126 -9.72 13.41 -7.52
C GLU A 126 -8.20 13.25 -7.40
N LEU A 127 -7.51 12.88 -8.49
CA LEU A 127 -6.05 12.79 -8.48
C LEU A 127 -5.36 14.13 -8.22
N GLU A 128 -5.95 15.23 -8.69
CA GLU A 128 -5.42 16.57 -8.43
C GLU A 128 -5.49 16.88 -6.93
N GLY A 129 -6.66 16.69 -6.31
CA GLY A 129 -6.84 16.93 -4.88
C GLY A 129 -6.00 15.96 -4.01
N LEU A 130 -5.89 14.70 -4.41
CA LEU A 130 -5.03 13.74 -3.71
C LEU A 130 -3.55 14.13 -3.80
N HIS A 131 -3.08 14.57 -4.98
CA HIS A 131 -1.71 15.00 -5.16
C HIS A 131 -1.37 16.26 -4.33
N GLU A 132 -2.33 17.21 -4.20
CA GLU A 132 -2.12 18.43 -3.41
C GLU A 132 -1.87 18.16 -1.92
N VAL A 133 -2.50 17.11 -1.38
CA VAL A 133 -2.38 16.77 0.04
C VAL A 133 -1.41 15.61 0.32
N ALA A 134 -1.01 14.88 -0.71
CA ALA A 134 -0.12 13.74 -0.56
C ALA A 134 1.32 14.18 -0.24
N PRO A 135 2.01 13.49 0.67
CA PRO A 135 3.41 13.76 0.92
C PRO A 135 4.26 13.48 -0.34
N PRO A 136 5.40 14.17 -0.50
CA PRO A 136 6.33 13.90 -1.58
C PRO A 136 6.74 12.42 -1.62
N GLY A 137 6.83 11.85 -2.83
CA GLY A 137 7.19 10.44 -2.98
C GLY A 137 6.01 9.47 -2.98
N SER A 138 4.78 9.94 -2.74
CA SER A 138 3.57 9.12 -2.82
C SER A 138 3.50 8.35 -4.14
N VAL A 139 3.04 7.10 -4.07
CA VAL A 139 2.95 6.16 -5.20
C VAL A 139 1.51 6.09 -5.68
N LEU A 140 1.31 6.09 -7.00
CA LEU A 140 0.03 5.77 -7.61
C LEU A 140 0.02 4.30 -8.07
N SER A 141 -0.88 3.48 -7.50
CA SER A 141 -1.12 2.11 -7.97
C SER A 141 -2.11 2.12 -9.12
N VAL A 142 -1.70 1.50 -10.24
CA VAL A 142 -2.53 1.37 -11.45
C VAL A 142 -2.99 -0.07 -11.57
N ASP A 143 -4.15 -0.35 -10.96
CA ASP A 143 -4.68 -1.70 -10.86
C ASP A 143 -5.32 -2.17 -12.17
N LEU A 144 -4.81 -3.27 -12.71
CA LEU A 144 -5.24 -3.83 -13.98
C LEU A 144 -5.83 -5.23 -13.80
N LYS A 145 -6.94 -5.48 -14.49
CA LYS A 145 -7.51 -6.82 -14.64
C LYS A 145 -7.65 -7.15 -16.12
N GLN A 146 -6.95 -8.17 -16.58
CA GLN A 146 -6.93 -8.56 -17.99
C GLN A 146 -6.55 -7.40 -18.94
N GLY A 147 -5.65 -6.52 -18.52
CA GLY A 147 -5.20 -5.36 -19.27
C GLY A 147 -6.13 -4.13 -19.22
N HIS A 148 -7.22 -4.20 -18.46
CA HIS A 148 -8.16 -3.10 -18.26
C HIS A 148 -8.04 -2.53 -16.85
N LEU A 149 -8.26 -1.23 -16.70
CA LEU A 149 -8.28 -0.57 -15.38
C LEU A 149 -9.37 -1.18 -14.48
N CYS A 150 -9.01 -1.42 -13.22
CA CYS A 150 -9.93 -1.90 -12.18
C CYS A 150 -10.81 -0.79 -11.60
N SER A 151 -10.91 0.36 -12.24
CA SER A 151 -11.75 1.48 -11.81
C SER A 151 -12.90 1.71 -12.80
N PRO A 152 -14.07 1.09 -12.60
CA PRO A 152 -15.20 1.23 -13.51
C PRO A 152 -15.79 2.65 -13.54
N GLN A 153 -15.55 3.46 -12.49
CA GLN A 153 -16.03 4.84 -12.41
C GLN A 153 -15.25 5.80 -13.30
N LEU A 154 -13.97 5.52 -13.55
CA LEU A 154 -13.11 6.44 -14.32
C LEU A 154 -13.46 6.55 -15.81
N LYS A 155 -14.32 5.68 -16.36
CA LYS A 155 -14.69 5.65 -17.78
C LYS A 155 -13.50 5.71 -18.75
N LEU A 156 -12.32 5.37 -18.26
CA LEU A 156 -11.07 5.28 -19.00
C LEU A 156 -10.81 3.83 -19.37
N THR A 157 -10.58 3.57 -20.64
CA THR A 157 -10.27 2.22 -21.13
C THR A 157 -8.78 1.95 -21.29
N GLU A 158 -7.99 3.02 -21.40
CA GLU A 158 -6.56 2.96 -21.69
C GLU A 158 -5.73 3.31 -20.46
N PRO A 159 -5.00 2.36 -19.85
CA PRO A 159 -4.18 2.61 -18.66
C PRO A 159 -3.14 3.71 -18.86
N LEU A 160 -2.54 3.81 -20.05
CA LEU A 160 -1.53 4.82 -20.35
C LEU A 160 -2.08 6.25 -20.25
N LYS A 161 -3.34 6.48 -20.62
CA LYS A 161 -3.95 7.81 -20.46
C LYS A 161 -4.09 8.23 -19.00
N LEU A 162 -4.36 7.26 -18.13
CA LEU A 162 -4.37 7.51 -16.69
C LEU A 162 -2.97 7.90 -16.18
N VAL A 163 -1.95 7.14 -16.57
CA VAL A 163 -0.56 7.43 -16.19
C VAL A 163 -0.11 8.80 -16.73
N GLU A 164 -0.44 9.14 -17.98
CA GLU A 164 -0.15 10.45 -18.56
C GLU A 164 -0.85 11.60 -17.82
N PHE A 165 -2.10 11.40 -17.44
CA PHE A 165 -2.84 12.37 -16.63
C PHE A 165 -2.19 12.54 -15.26
N ALA A 166 -1.97 11.45 -14.54
CA ALA A 166 -1.35 11.48 -13.22
C ALA A 166 0.06 12.10 -13.25
N TYR A 167 0.84 11.82 -14.29
CA TYR A 167 2.15 12.43 -14.48
C TYR A 167 2.06 13.95 -14.68
N ARG A 168 1.06 14.43 -15.42
CA ARG A 168 0.80 15.89 -15.59
C ARG A 168 0.37 16.54 -14.29
N VAL A 169 -0.43 15.85 -13.49
CA VAL A 169 -0.85 16.29 -12.14
C VAL A 169 0.36 16.43 -11.21
N GLY A 170 1.35 15.55 -11.33
CA GLY A 170 2.58 15.64 -10.53
C GLY A 170 3.08 14.32 -9.96
N PHE A 171 2.34 13.23 -10.10
CA PHE A 171 2.83 11.92 -9.67
C PHE A 171 4.09 11.50 -10.44
N ARG A 172 5.04 10.88 -9.75
CA ARG A 172 6.31 10.43 -10.33
C ARG A 172 6.61 8.96 -10.07
N HIS A 173 5.90 8.34 -9.12
CA HIS A 173 6.06 6.95 -8.75
C HIS A 173 4.78 6.19 -9.05
N PHE A 174 4.92 5.07 -9.76
CA PHE A 174 3.81 4.23 -10.22
C PHE A 174 4.10 2.77 -9.87
N LEU A 175 3.07 2.05 -9.50
CA LEU A 175 3.09 0.62 -9.20
C LEU A 175 2.08 -0.13 -10.07
#